data_cab88a382803a0ec0bb5b762d44ff51b
#
_entry.id   cab88a382803a0ec0bb5b762d44ff51b
#
_cell.length_a   1.000
_cell.length_b   1.000
_cell.length_c   1.000
_cell.angle_alpha   90.00
_cell.angle_beta   90.00
_cell.angle_gamma   90.00
#
_symmetry.space_group_name_H-M   'P 1'
#
loop_
_entity.id
_entity.type
_entity.pdbx_description
1 polymer ?
#
loop_
_entity_poly.entity_id
_entity_poly.type
_entity_poly.pdbx_seq_one_letter_code
_entity_poly.pdbx_strand_id
1 'polypeptide(L)'
;MTLLNNKKPLIAHVLFRLGTGGLENGVVNLINSMPDDKYRHAVICMTDYTDFRDRIKKDDVQVYCLNKKPGKDFAVYFRLWKLLREIKPDILHTRNLSALEAQLSGLLAGIKHRVHGEHGRDIDDVDGTNPRYVLLRRLFRPLVQRYIPMSKDLETWLIKQIKVPANKITQIYNGVDISRFKISGDKPVDLLPPDFRSPDLMLIGTVGRLDPVKDQITLVQAFIHLVKSCPDVRNKVRLVLVGAGILQPKMRELSLEAGIDDLIWFAGERNDVADIMRTLDLFVLPSINEGISNTILEAMATELPVIATDVGGNPELVINDQTGYLVPKQDPTAMAEAFKHYLDNQDLLVCHGKAGRARCESTFSLNRMTTDYMNVYDNLLNLSH
;
A
#
# COMPACT_ATOMS: atom_id res chain seq x y z
N MET A 1 -7.41 -31.98 35.88
CA MET A 1 -6.67 -31.61 34.65
C MET A 1 -7.70 -31.29 33.59
N THR A 2 -8.04 -30.01 33.48
CA THR A 2 -9.01 -29.49 32.49
C THR A 2 -8.31 -29.46 31.15
N LEU A 3 -8.76 -30.29 30.21
CA LEU A 3 -8.37 -30.19 28.80
C LEU A 3 -8.75 -28.78 28.33
N LEU A 4 -7.80 -27.84 28.36
CA LEU A 4 -7.92 -26.55 27.71
C LEU A 4 -8.19 -26.85 26.23
N ASN A 5 -9.39 -26.48 25.82
CA ASN A 5 -9.88 -26.57 24.45
C ASN A 5 -8.99 -25.64 23.60
N ASN A 6 -7.93 -26.20 23.02
CA ASN A 6 -6.84 -25.48 22.35
C ASN A 6 -7.30 -24.98 20.96
N LYS A 7 -8.48 -24.34 20.91
CA LYS A 7 -9.01 -23.76 19.68
C LYS A 7 -8.26 -22.46 19.41
N LYS A 8 -7.48 -22.41 18.33
CA LYS A 8 -6.78 -21.18 17.89
C LYS A 8 -7.73 -19.99 17.82
N PRO A 9 -7.36 -18.82 18.34
CA PRO A 9 -8.19 -17.62 18.26
C PRO A 9 -8.55 -17.27 16.82
N LEU A 10 -9.77 -16.80 16.60
CA LEU A 10 -10.28 -16.36 15.30
C LEU A 10 -10.20 -14.84 15.18
N ILE A 11 -9.49 -14.36 14.18
CA ILE A 11 -9.42 -12.95 13.81
C ILE A 11 -10.37 -12.69 12.63
N ALA A 12 -11.39 -11.87 12.82
CA ALA A 12 -12.29 -11.43 11.75
C ALA A 12 -11.82 -10.08 11.18
N HIS A 13 -11.34 -10.08 9.93
CA HIS A 13 -10.91 -8.88 9.20
C HIS A 13 -12.09 -8.31 8.41
N VAL A 14 -12.53 -7.10 8.75
CA VAL A 14 -13.63 -6.43 8.05
C VAL A 14 -13.07 -5.36 7.11
N LEU A 15 -13.38 -5.50 5.82
CA LEU A 15 -12.98 -4.64 4.72
C LEU A 15 -14.19 -4.13 3.97
N PHE A 16 -14.05 -3.01 3.25
CA PHE A 16 -15.09 -2.57 2.34
C PHE A 16 -15.27 -3.58 1.19
N ARG A 17 -14.15 -3.94 0.54
CA ARG A 17 -14.09 -4.89 -0.58
C ARG A 17 -12.77 -5.64 -0.53
N LEU A 18 -12.70 -6.86 -1.07
CA LEU A 18 -11.44 -7.58 -1.30
C LEU A 18 -11.15 -7.63 -2.81
N GLY A 19 -10.33 -6.70 -3.28
CA GLY A 19 -9.92 -6.57 -4.69
C GLY A 19 -8.48 -6.12 -4.79
N THR A 20 -8.06 -5.65 -5.97
CA THR A 20 -6.70 -5.14 -6.18
C THR A 20 -6.54 -3.77 -5.51
N GLY A 21 -5.75 -3.73 -4.43
CA GLY A 21 -5.48 -2.50 -3.68
C GLY A 21 -4.39 -2.69 -2.63
N GLY A 22 -3.84 -1.57 -2.14
CA GLY A 22 -2.74 -1.59 -1.16
C GLY A 22 -3.17 -2.16 0.20
N LEU A 23 -4.35 -1.77 0.69
CA LEU A 23 -4.92 -2.28 1.93
C LEU A 23 -5.18 -3.79 1.84
N GLU A 24 -5.83 -4.22 0.76
CA GLU A 24 -6.21 -5.61 0.52
C GLU A 24 -4.96 -6.50 0.40
N ASN A 25 -3.95 -6.01 -0.32
CA ASN A 25 -2.65 -6.67 -0.41
C ASN A 25 -1.99 -6.83 0.97
N GLY A 26 -2.04 -5.79 1.79
CA GLY A 26 -1.53 -5.82 3.17
C GLY A 26 -2.24 -6.87 4.03
N VAL A 27 -3.57 -7.01 3.90
CA VAL A 27 -4.34 -8.02 4.65
C VAL A 27 -4.02 -9.42 4.19
N VAL A 28 -3.95 -9.66 2.88
CA VAL A 28 -3.59 -10.98 2.32
C VAL A 28 -2.18 -11.36 2.73
N ASN A 29 -1.22 -10.45 2.63
CA ASN A 29 0.15 -10.69 3.06
C ASN A 29 0.23 -11.01 4.55
N LEU A 30 -0.49 -10.25 5.41
CA LEU A 30 -0.54 -10.50 6.84
C LEU A 30 -1.10 -11.89 7.15
N ILE A 31 -2.22 -12.28 6.54
CA ILE A 31 -2.84 -13.60 6.74
C ILE A 31 -1.87 -14.71 6.31
N ASN A 32 -1.28 -14.58 5.11
CA ASN A 32 -0.37 -15.60 4.57
C ASN A 32 0.93 -15.74 5.38
N SER A 33 1.40 -14.66 6.01
CA SER A 33 2.66 -14.64 6.76
C SER A 33 2.51 -15.06 8.22
N MET A 34 1.29 -15.07 8.76
CA MET A 34 1.08 -15.53 10.14
C MET A 34 1.30 -17.04 10.27
N PRO A 35 1.91 -17.54 11.35
CA PRO A 35 2.06 -18.96 11.59
C PRO A 35 0.70 -19.68 11.64
N ASP A 36 0.62 -20.88 11.03
CA ASP A 36 -0.63 -21.62 10.91
C ASP A 36 -1.16 -22.14 12.26
N ASP A 37 -0.28 -22.29 13.23
CA ASP A 37 -0.60 -22.78 14.57
C ASP A 37 -1.10 -21.70 15.54
N LYS A 38 -0.95 -20.41 15.19
CA LYS A 38 -1.27 -19.27 16.09
C LYS A 38 -2.73 -18.82 16.01
N TYR A 39 -3.23 -18.53 14.82
CA TYR A 39 -4.56 -17.93 14.62
C TYR A 39 -5.31 -18.61 13.49
N ARG A 40 -6.64 -18.47 13.54
CA ARG A 40 -7.53 -18.65 12.39
C ARG A 40 -7.97 -17.29 11.88
N HIS A 41 -8.28 -17.20 10.62
CA HIS A 41 -8.68 -15.94 10.00
C HIS A 41 -10.02 -16.08 9.28
N ALA A 42 -10.81 -15.00 9.30
CA ALA A 42 -11.97 -14.83 8.44
C ALA A 42 -11.90 -13.43 7.81
N VAL A 43 -12.19 -13.32 6.53
CA VAL A 43 -12.28 -12.03 5.83
C VAL A 43 -13.75 -11.73 5.57
N ILE A 44 -14.22 -10.57 5.97
CA ILE A 44 -15.62 -10.12 5.81
C ILE A 44 -15.63 -8.88 4.94
N CYS A 45 -16.12 -9.01 3.72
CA CYS A 45 -16.29 -7.91 2.78
C CYS A 45 -17.67 -7.27 2.98
N MET A 46 -17.71 -5.94 3.18
CA MET A 46 -18.97 -5.22 3.28
C MET A 46 -19.76 -5.31 1.96
N THR A 47 -19.08 -5.14 0.83
CA THR A 47 -19.68 -5.22 -0.50
C THR A 47 -19.46 -6.61 -1.12
N ASP A 48 -18.36 -6.79 -1.84
CA ASP A 48 -18.02 -7.96 -2.65
C ASP A 48 -16.51 -8.29 -2.57
N TYR A 49 -16.11 -9.32 -3.29
CA TYR A 49 -14.71 -9.66 -3.53
C TYR A 49 -14.50 -10.11 -4.98
N THR A 50 -13.25 -10.05 -5.43
CA THR A 50 -12.83 -10.52 -6.76
C THR A 50 -11.95 -11.78 -6.64
N ASP A 51 -11.43 -12.28 -7.76
CA ASP A 51 -10.43 -13.36 -7.80
C ASP A 51 -9.15 -13.02 -7.01
N PHE A 52 -9.02 -11.78 -6.54
CA PHE A 52 -7.95 -11.37 -5.61
C PHE A 52 -7.93 -12.22 -4.32
N ARG A 53 -9.07 -12.79 -3.91
CA ARG A 53 -9.18 -13.73 -2.79
C ARG A 53 -8.28 -14.96 -2.95
N ASP A 54 -8.03 -15.39 -4.20
CA ASP A 54 -7.24 -16.61 -4.50
C ASP A 54 -5.75 -16.42 -4.16
N ARG A 55 -5.35 -15.19 -3.83
CA ARG A 55 -4.04 -14.90 -3.25
C ARG A 55 -3.90 -15.30 -1.78
N ILE A 56 -5.00 -15.59 -1.09
CA ILE A 56 -4.99 -16.18 0.25
C ILE A 56 -4.59 -17.65 0.09
N LYS A 57 -3.43 -18.02 0.65
CA LYS A 57 -2.82 -19.36 0.48
C LYS A 57 -3.21 -20.35 1.58
N LYS A 58 -3.99 -19.92 2.58
CA LYS A 58 -4.43 -20.75 3.71
C LYS A 58 -5.81 -21.29 3.45
N ASP A 59 -5.95 -22.62 3.47
CA ASP A 59 -7.19 -23.33 3.13
C ASP A 59 -8.31 -23.13 4.16
N ASP A 60 -7.98 -22.82 5.41
CA ASP A 60 -8.94 -22.65 6.50
C ASP A 60 -9.51 -21.21 6.61
N VAL A 61 -9.09 -20.28 5.74
CA VAL A 61 -9.57 -18.91 5.72
C VAL A 61 -10.88 -18.79 4.95
N GLN A 62 -11.94 -18.40 5.65
CA GLN A 62 -13.23 -18.16 5.02
C GLN A 62 -13.39 -16.69 4.62
N VAL A 63 -13.91 -16.48 3.40
CA VAL A 63 -14.23 -15.14 2.88
C VAL A 63 -15.74 -14.99 2.78
N TYR A 64 -16.29 -14.01 3.52
CA TYR A 64 -17.73 -13.72 3.56
C TYR A 64 -18.01 -12.42 2.80
N CYS A 65 -19.18 -12.36 2.17
CA CYS A 65 -19.67 -11.18 1.47
C CYS A 65 -21.03 -10.76 2.06
N LEU A 66 -21.13 -9.49 2.47
CA LEU A 66 -22.36 -8.97 3.06
C LEU A 66 -23.28 -8.30 2.01
N ASN A 67 -22.82 -8.15 0.78
CA ASN A 67 -23.60 -7.57 -0.33
C ASN A 67 -24.25 -6.22 0.05
N LYS A 68 -23.46 -5.31 0.61
CA LYS A 68 -23.89 -3.96 0.94
C LYS A 68 -24.36 -3.27 -0.34
N LYS A 69 -25.62 -2.77 -0.32
CA LYS A 69 -26.18 -2.01 -1.42
C LYS A 69 -25.53 -0.64 -1.54
N PRO A 70 -25.45 -0.05 -2.75
CA PRO A 70 -25.02 1.32 -2.92
C PRO A 70 -25.84 2.31 -2.05
N GLY A 71 -25.16 3.34 -1.54
CA GLY A 71 -25.77 4.32 -0.67
C GLY A 71 -25.95 3.83 0.77
N LYS A 72 -27.06 4.25 1.42
CA LYS A 72 -27.35 3.95 2.82
C LYS A 72 -28.02 2.58 2.95
N ASP A 73 -27.25 1.56 3.29
CA ASP A 73 -27.75 0.21 3.60
C ASP A 73 -27.46 -0.12 5.09
N PHE A 74 -28.36 0.28 5.98
CA PHE A 74 -28.20 -0.02 7.40
C PHE A 74 -28.39 -1.52 7.72
N ALA A 75 -29.10 -2.26 6.86
CA ALA A 75 -29.33 -3.69 7.05
C ALA A 75 -28.03 -4.50 6.94
N VAL A 76 -26.97 -3.96 6.32
CA VAL A 76 -25.65 -4.61 6.26
C VAL A 76 -25.08 -4.83 7.66
N TYR A 77 -25.28 -3.89 8.59
CA TYR A 77 -24.78 -4.01 9.96
C TYR A 77 -25.53 -5.06 10.77
N PHE A 78 -26.81 -5.28 10.45
CA PHE A 78 -27.57 -6.40 11.03
C PHE A 78 -27.08 -7.75 10.46
N ARG A 79 -26.83 -7.83 9.14
CA ARG A 79 -26.24 -9.02 8.52
C ARG A 79 -24.87 -9.33 9.12
N LEU A 80 -24.05 -8.29 9.30
CA LEU A 80 -22.74 -8.43 9.95
C LEU A 80 -22.89 -8.92 11.40
N TRP A 81 -23.79 -8.33 12.19
CA TRP A 81 -24.04 -8.74 13.56
C TRP A 81 -24.43 -10.22 13.65
N LYS A 82 -25.34 -10.69 12.77
CA LYS A 82 -25.75 -12.09 12.71
C LYS A 82 -24.56 -13.00 12.40
N LEU A 83 -23.77 -12.65 11.39
CA LEU A 83 -22.56 -13.40 11.02
C LEU A 83 -21.56 -13.46 12.18
N LEU A 84 -21.28 -12.32 12.83
CA LEU A 84 -20.36 -12.29 13.98
C LEU A 84 -20.84 -13.13 15.17
N ARG A 85 -22.15 -13.22 15.40
CA ARG A 85 -22.76 -14.12 16.40
C ARG A 85 -22.60 -15.60 16.03
N GLU A 86 -22.57 -15.92 14.76
CA GLU A 86 -22.39 -17.28 14.23
C GLU A 86 -20.94 -17.72 14.34
N ILE A 87 -19.99 -16.94 13.77
CA ILE A 87 -18.57 -17.32 13.71
C ILE A 87 -17.81 -17.07 15.01
N LYS A 88 -18.31 -16.18 15.87
CA LYS A 88 -17.79 -15.83 17.21
C LYS A 88 -16.28 -15.56 17.20
N PRO A 89 -15.81 -14.52 16.49
CA PRO A 89 -14.38 -14.20 16.48
C PRO A 89 -13.92 -13.69 17.83
N ASP A 90 -12.67 -14.00 18.18
CA ASP A 90 -12.02 -13.51 19.38
C ASP A 90 -11.59 -12.05 19.22
N ILE A 91 -11.17 -11.67 17.99
CA ILE A 91 -10.82 -10.30 17.63
C ILE A 91 -11.62 -9.86 16.39
N LEU A 92 -12.22 -8.68 16.46
CA LEU A 92 -12.74 -7.96 15.28
C LEU A 92 -11.73 -6.88 14.87
N HIS A 93 -11.21 -6.98 13.66
CA HIS A 93 -10.27 -6.01 13.10
C HIS A 93 -10.87 -5.32 11.87
N THR A 94 -11.35 -4.10 12.03
CA THR A 94 -11.90 -3.25 10.96
C THR A 94 -10.83 -2.36 10.36
N ARG A 95 -10.99 -1.94 9.09
CA ARG A 95 -9.99 -1.10 8.39
C ARG A 95 -10.64 0.07 7.65
N ASN A 96 -10.03 1.23 7.81
CA ASN A 96 -10.45 2.52 7.25
C ASN A 96 -11.89 2.93 7.64
N LEU A 97 -12.27 4.15 7.31
CA LEU A 97 -13.58 4.71 7.64
C LEU A 97 -14.74 3.83 7.15
N SER A 98 -14.60 3.24 5.96
CA SER A 98 -15.64 2.42 5.32
C SER A 98 -16.06 1.17 6.09
N ALA A 99 -15.24 0.71 7.06
CA ALA A 99 -15.55 -0.42 7.93
C ALA A 99 -15.63 -0.04 9.42
N LEU A 100 -15.46 1.24 9.78
CA LEU A 100 -15.42 1.68 11.17
C LEU A 100 -16.73 1.39 11.92
N GLU A 101 -17.86 1.60 11.28
CA GLU A 101 -19.18 1.41 11.88
C GLU A 101 -19.45 -0.06 12.25
N ALA A 102 -18.72 -1.01 11.66
CA ALA A 102 -18.75 -2.43 12.03
C ALA A 102 -18.34 -2.68 13.50
N GLN A 103 -17.62 -1.74 14.12
CA GLN A 103 -17.26 -1.81 15.54
C GLN A 103 -18.50 -1.88 16.45
N LEU A 104 -19.61 -1.21 16.07
CA LEU A 104 -20.87 -1.30 16.82
C LEU A 104 -21.48 -2.70 16.69
N SER A 105 -21.51 -3.28 15.50
CA SER A 105 -21.98 -4.66 15.30
C SER A 105 -21.16 -5.65 16.11
N GLY A 106 -19.83 -5.44 16.19
CA GLY A 106 -18.93 -6.25 17.02
C GLY A 106 -19.24 -6.14 18.52
N LEU A 107 -19.47 -4.92 19.01
CA LEU A 107 -19.88 -4.70 20.41
C LEU A 107 -21.19 -5.42 20.74
N LEU A 108 -22.21 -5.25 19.89
CA LEU A 108 -23.52 -5.87 20.05
C LEU A 108 -23.49 -7.41 19.90
N ALA A 109 -22.52 -7.94 19.16
CA ALA A 109 -22.26 -9.38 19.06
C ALA A 109 -21.51 -9.94 20.28
N GLY A 110 -21.05 -9.08 21.20
CA GLY A 110 -20.33 -9.48 22.42
C GLY A 110 -18.83 -9.71 22.21
N ILE A 111 -18.25 -9.23 21.08
CA ILE A 111 -16.81 -9.36 20.83
C ILE A 111 -16.07 -8.38 21.72
N LYS A 112 -15.20 -8.91 22.58
CA LYS A 112 -14.46 -8.10 23.57
C LYS A 112 -13.31 -7.33 22.93
N HIS A 113 -12.55 -7.97 22.04
CA HIS A 113 -11.33 -7.39 21.48
C HIS A 113 -11.63 -6.79 20.09
N ARG A 114 -11.54 -5.47 20.01
CA ARG A 114 -11.87 -4.70 18.79
C ARG A 114 -10.72 -3.78 18.42
N VAL A 115 -10.17 -4.05 17.24
CA VAL A 115 -9.04 -3.35 16.64
C VAL A 115 -9.51 -2.56 15.42
N HIS A 116 -8.91 -1.40 15.18
CA HIS A 116 -9.16 -0.61 13.99
C HIS A 116 -7.86 -0.16 13.34
N GLY A 117 -7.68 -0.50 12.05
CA GLY A 117 -6.54 -0.08 11.23
C GLY A 117 -6.88 1.13 10.38
N GLU A 118 -5.98 2.11 10.34
CA GLU A 118 -6.03 3.23 9.38
C GLU A 118 -4.90 3.05 8.37
N HIS A 119 -5.29 2.83 7.10
CA HIS A 119 -4.38 2.50 5.99
C HIS A 119 -4.22 3.64 4.98
N GLY A 120 -4.69 4.84 5.30
CA GLY A 120 -4.67 6.04 4.48
C GLY A 120 -5.89 6.89 4.77
N ARG A 121 -5.85 8.12 4.31
CA ARG A 121 -7.00 9.03 4.37
C ARG A 121 -7.95 8.74 3.21
N ASP A 122 -9.19 9.18 3.35
CA ASP A 122 -10.21 9.01 2.32
C ASP A 122 -9.86 9.89 1.09
N ILE A 123 -10.20 9.41 -0.11
CA ILE A 123 -9.91 10.12 -1.37
C ILE A 123 -10.58 11.51 -1.39
N ASP A 124 -11.77 11.61 -0.80
CA ASP A 124 -12.55 12.86 -0.70
C ASP A 124 -12.13 13.72 0.50
N ASP A 125 -11.10 13.30 1.27
CA ASP A 125 -10.61 13.98 2.46
C ASP A 125 -9.10 13.73 2.63
N VAL A 126 -8.33 14.12 1.63
CA VAL A 126 -6.88 13.90 1.54
C VAL A 126 -6.13 14.47 2.75
N ASP A 127 -6.59 15.61 3.28
CA ASP A 127 -5.98 16.26 4.44
C ASP A 127 -6.50 15.71 5.79
N GLY A 128 -7.54 14.86 5.77
CA GLY A 128 -8.15 14.26 6.96
C GLY A 128 -8.84 15.28 7.87
N THR A 129 -9.38 16.35 7.29
CA THR A 129 -9.99 17.48 8.02
C THR A 129 -11.50 17.58 7.86
N ASN A 130 -12.12 16.74 7.03
CA ASN A 130 -13.56 16.76 6.82
C ASN A 130 -14.30 16.56 8.15
N PRO A 131 -15.09 17.55 8.61
CA PRO A 131 -15.68 17.53 9.94
C PRO A 131 -16.64 16.36 10.15
N ARG A 132 -17.30 15.87 9.10
CA ARG A 132 -18.21 14.71 9.16
C ARG A 132 -17.43 13.43 9.43
N TYR A 133 -16.30 13.21 8.73
CA TYR A 133 -15.45 12.03 8.88
C TYR A 133 -14.72 12.04 10.21
N VAL A 134 -14.25 13.21 10.64
CA VAL A 134 -13.65 13.41 11.96
C VAL A 134 -14.65 13.14 13.07
N LEU A 135 -15.89 13.68 12.95
CA LEU A 135 -16.95 13.47 13.94
C LEU A 135 -17.31 11.98 14.04
N LEU A 136 -17.47 11.29 12.90
CA LEU A 136 -17.79 9.87 12.86
C LEU A 136 -16.70 9.05 13.58
N ARG A 137 -15.42 9.28 13.26
CA ARG A 137 -14.30 8.60 13.93
C ARG A 137 -14.27 8.88 15.43
N ARG A 138 -14.53 10.12 15.85
CA ARG A 138 -14.61 10.48 17.28
C ARG A 138 -15.76 9.78 17.99
N LEU A 139 -16.93 9.65 17.33
CA LEU A 139 -18.11 8.98 17.88
C LEU A 139 -17.85 7.48 18.10
N PHE A 140 -17.19 6.81 17.15
CA PHE A 140 -16.87 5.40 17.25
C PHE A 140 -15.60 5.09 18.05
N ARG A 141 -14.78 6.10 18.37
CA ARG A 141 -13.53 5.96 19.13
C ARG A 141 -13.66 5.16 20.44
N PRO A 142 -14.72 5.34 21.27
CA PRO A 142 -14.85 4.57 22.51
C PRO A 142 -15.01 3.07 22.31
N LEU A 143 -15.49 2.66 21.13
CA LEU A 143 -15.73 1.25 20.79
C LEU A 143 -14.44 0.50 20.42
N VAL A 144 -13.39 1.23 20.05
CA VAL A 144 -12.10 0.65 19.63
C VAL A 144 -11.15 0.56 20.83
N GLN A 145 -10.57 -0.61 21.03
CA GLN A 145 -9.60 -0.84 22.12
C GLN A 145 -8.17 -0.58 21.67
N ARG A 146 -7.83 -0.88 20.40
CA ARG A 146 -6.50 -0.67 19.84
C ARG A 146 -6.61 -0.12 18.40
N TYR A 147 -5.86 0.93 18.12
CA TYR A 147 -5.71 1.50 16.79
C TYR A 147 -4.36 1.09 16.20
N ILE A 148 -4.35 0.77 14.91
CA ILE A 148 -3.13 0.42 14.16
C ILE A 148 -3.05 1.33 12.94
N PRO A 149 -2.44 2.53 13.05
CA PRO A 149 -2.08 3.33 11.89
C PRO A 149 -0.86 2.73 11.20
N MET A 150 -0.84 2.78 9.85
CA MET A 150 0.27 2.24 9.06
C MET A 150 1.46 3.20 8.91
N SER A 151 1.34 4.45 9.38
CA SER A 151 2.40 5.47 9.32
C SER A 151 2.38 6.33 10.59
N LYS A 152 3.51 7.00 10.86
CA LYS A 152 3.60 8.01 11.94
C LYS A 152 2.76 9.26 11.63
N ASP A 153 2.62 9.58 10.34
CA ASP A 153 1.72 10.64 9.89
C ASP A 153 0.28 10.34 10.32
N LEU A 154 -0.22 9.13 10.04
CA LEU A 154 -1.56 8.70 10.46
C LEU A 154 -1.68 8.57 11.98
N GLU A 155 -0.65 8.12 12.70
CA GLU A 155 -0.60 8.12 14.15
C GLU A 155 -0.78 9.54 14.70
N THR A 156 -0.01 10.49 14.19
CA THR A 156 -0.08 11.91 14.58
C THR A 156 -1.46 12.47 14.30
N TRP A 157 -2.05 12.16 13.16
CA TRP A 157 -3.41 12.56 12.79
C TRP A 157 -4.46 11.95 13.74
N LEU A 158 -4.38 10.67 14.07
CA LEU A 158 -5.27 10.02 15.05
C LEU A 158 -5.21 10.71 16.43
N ILE A 159 -4.01 11.05 16.88
CA ILE A 159 -3.83 11.76 18.17
C ILE A 159 -4.38 13.19 18.08
N LYS A 160 -3.96 13.95 17.06
CA LYS A 160 -4.26 15.39 16.98
C LYS A 160 -5.67 15.69 16.50
N GLN A 161 -6.20 14.97 15.49
CA GLN A 161 -7.52 15.24 14.93
C GLN A 161 -8.61 14.36 15.54
N ILE A 162 -8.39 13.04 15.65
CA ILE A 162 -9.42 12.14 16.17
C ILE A 162 -9.43 12.09 17.70
N LYS A 163 -8.33 12.57 18.34
CA LYS A 163 -8.17 12.56 19.81
C LYS A 163 -8.15 11.15 20.39
N VAL A 164 -7.54 10.21 19.68
CA VAL A 164 -7.28 8.87 20.21
C VAL A 164 -6.18 8.96 21.27
N PRO A 165 -6.37 8.38 22.47
CA PRO A 165 -5.29 8.32 23.46
C PRO A 165 -4.08 7.54 22.94
N ALA A 166 -2.86 8.06 23.15
CA ALA A 166 -1.64 7.45 22.63
C ALA A 166 -1.44 6.00 23.11
N ASN A 167 -1.85 5.68 24.34
CA ASN A 167 -1.78 4.33 24.90
C ASN A 167 -2.71 3.31 24.21
N LYS A 168 -3.62 3.76 23.35
CA LYS A 168 -4.47 2.90 22.51
C LYS A 168 -3.93 2.75 21.08
N ILE A 169 -2.80 3.35 20.75
CA ILE A 169 -2.23 3.31 19.41
C ILE A 169 -0.98 2.44 19.42
N THR A 170 -0.85 1.62 18.37
CA THR A 170 0.37 0.89 18.04
C THR A 170 0.61 1.07 16.56
N GLN A 171 1.58 1.89 16.17
CA GLN A 171 1.92 2.10 14.77
C GLN A 171 2.62 0.86 14.21
N ILE A 172 2.16 0.35 13.06
CA ILE A 172 2.74 -0.80 12.37
C ILE A 172 2.81 -0.50 10.88
N TYR A 173 4.02 -0.50 10.32
CA TYR A 173 4.21 -0.34 8.89
C TYR A 173 3.75 -1.57 8.09
N ASN A 174 3.37 -1.36 6.85
CA ASN A 174 3.23 -2.47 5.90
C ASN A 174 4.58 -3.15 5.69
N GLY A 175 4.54 -4.46 5.47
CA GLY A 175 5.72 -5.26 5.13
C GLY A 175 5.76 -5.62 3.65
N VAL A 176 6.98 -5.76 3.13
CA VAL A 176 7.26 -6.25 1.79
C VAL A 176 7.87 -7.65 1.82
N ASP A 177 7.51 -8.48 0.84
CA ASP A 177 8.14 -9.78 0.62
C ASP A 177 9.51 -9.61 -0.07
N ILE A 178 10.55 -9.52 0.76
CA ILE A 178 11.94 -9.35 0.32
C ILE A 178 12.51 -10.59 -0.40
N SER A 179 11.82 -11.73 -0.36
CA SER A 179 12.21 -12.92 -1.12
C SER A 179 11.67 -12.90 -2.55
N ARG A 180 10.49 -12.32 -2.74
CA ARG A 180 9.86 -12.10 -4.04
C ARG A 180 10.44 -10.89 -4.75
N PHE A 181 10.58 -9.77 -4.04
CA PHE A 181 11.15 -8.52 -4.56
C PHE A 181 12.63 -8.47 -4.22
N LYS A 182 13.47 -8.90 -5.15
CA LYS A 182 14.93 -8.96 -5.00
C LYS A 182 15.61 -8.96 -6.35
N ILE A 183 16.83 -8.50 -6.42
CA ILE A 183 17.70 -8.76 -7.57
C ILE A 183 18.06 -10.25 -7.57
N SER A 184 17.88 -10.91 -8.69
CA SER A 184 18.27 -12.30 -8.89
C SER A 184 18.57 -12.56 -10.37
N GLY A 185 19.81 -12.96 -10.68
CA GLY A 185 20.25 -13.18 -12.07
C GLY A 185 20.26 -11.90 -12.91
N ASP A 186 20.24 -12.07 -14.22
CA ASP A 186 20.23 -10.97 -15.19
C ASP A 186 18.86 -10.25 -15.20
N LYS A 187 18.86 -8.99 -15.69
CA LYS A 187 17.62 -8.26 -15.94
C LYS A 187 16.76 -9.01 -16.96
N PRO A 188 15.45 -9.24 -16.69
CA PRO A 188 14.56 -9.96 -17.60
C PRO A 188 14.12 -9.05 -18.77
N VAL A 189 15.06 -8.64 -19.61
CA VAL A 189 14.84 -7.68 -20.69
C VAL A 189 13.86 -8.17 -21.76
N ASP A 190 13.63 -9.47 -21.85
CA ASP A 190 12.65 -10.05 -22.80
C ASP A 190 11.20 -9.65 -22.49
N LEU A 191 10.92 -9.19 -21.25
CA LEU A 191 9.62 -8.64 -20.86
C LEU A 191 9.36 -7.25 -21.46
N LEU A 192 10.41 -6.56 -21.90
CA LEU A 192 10.37 -5.20 -22.44
C LEU A 192 10.12 -5.19 -23.95
N PRO A 193 9.52 -4.13 -24.49
CA PRO A 193 9.53 -3.89 -25.94
C PRO A 193 10.95 -3.83 -26.51
N PRO A 194 11.17 -4.19 -27.78
CA PRO A 194 12.52 -4.22 -28.36
C PRO A 194 13.33 -2.93 -28.17
N ASP A 195 12.69 -1.76 -28.34
CA ASP A 195 13.32 -0.44 -28.24
C ASP A 195 13.65 -0.02 -26.78
N PHE A 196 13.33 -0.89 -25.79
CA PHE A 196 13.61 -0.68 -24.37
C PHE A 196 14.68 -1.64 -23.83
N ARG A 197 15.28 -2.49 -24.68
CA ARG A 197 16.18 -3.58 -24.24
C ARG A 197 17.66 -3.21 -24.23
N SER A 198 18.03 -2.04 -24.75
CA SER A 198 19.44 -1.64 -24.78
C SER A 198 19.99 -1.48 -23.35
N PRO A 199 21.18 -2.01 -23.05
CA PRO A 199 21.82 -1.86 -21.75
C PRO A 199 22.26 -0.41 -21.43
N ASP A 200 22.35 0.43 -22.47
CA ASP A 200 22.72 1.85 -22.31
C ASP A 200 21.53 2.74 -21.91
N LEU A 201 20.32 2.16 -21.86
CA LEU A 201 19.12 2.89 -21.47
C LEU A 201 18.91 2.87 -19.97
N MET A 202 18.64 4.04 -19.41
CA MET A 202 18.09 4.18 -18.06
C MET A 202 16.56 4.06 -18.13
N LEU A 203 16.01 3.02 -17.49
CA LEU A 203 14.58 2.77 -17.44
C LEU A 203 13.98 3.37 -16.17
N ILE A 204 13.23 4.45 -16.34
CA ILE A 204 12.46 5.11 -15.28
C ILE A 204 11.08 4.49 -15.26
N GLY A 205 10.58 4.04 -14.10
CA GLY A 205 9.29 3.37 -14.07
C GLY A 205 8.43 3.67 -12.88
N THR A 206 7.13 3.45 -13.03
CA THR A 206 6.14 3.49 -11.96
C THR A 206 5.19 2.32 -12.06
N VAL A 207 4.67 1.88 -10.92
CA VAL A 207 3.68 0.79 -10.82
C VAL A 207 2.51 1.26 -9.97
N GLY A 208 1.29 1.15 -10.49
CA GLY A 208 0.09 1.50 -9.75
C GLY A 208 -1.10 1.81 -10.64
N ARG A 209 -2.26 2.01 -10.02
CA ARG A 209 -3.46 2.47 -10.74
C ARG A 209 -3.20 3.84 -11.35
N LEU A 210 -3.64 4.04 -12.58
CA LEU A 210 -3.51 5.31 -13.28
C LEU A 210 -4.70 6.21 -12.93
N ASP A 211 -4.69 6.77 -11.72
CA ASP A 211 -5.77 7.55 -11.16
C ASP A 211 -5.29 8.91 -10.58
N PRO A 212 -6.21 9.86 -10.32
CA PRO A 212 -5.84 11.22 -9.87
C PRO A 212 -5.02 11.26 -8.58
N VAL A 213 -5.19 10.29 -7.67
CA VAL A 213 -4.43 10.25 -6.41
C VAL A 213 -2.97 9.86 -6.66
N LYS A 214 -2.73 9.02 -7.67
CA LYS A 214 -1.38 8.58 -8.08
C LYS A 214 -0.67 9.54 -9.00
N ASP A 215 -1.39 10.46 -9.65
CA ASP A 215 -0.90 11.62 -10.42
C ASP A 215 0.26 11.31 -11.41
N GLN A 216 0.15 10.21 -12.16
CA GLN A 216 1.15 9.91 -13.18
C GLN A 216 1.22 10.95 -14.31
N ILE A 217 0.26 11.89 -14.37
CA ILE A 217 0.33 13.04 -15.28
C ILE A 217 1.55 13.89 -14.94
N THR A 218 1.79 14.19 -13.67
CA THR A 218 2.99 14.91 -13.23
C THR A 218 4.28 14.18 -13.63
N LEU A 219 4.29 12.83 -13.55
CA LEU A 219 5.44 12.02 -14.01
C LEU A 219 5.68 12.17 -15.52
N VAL A 220 4.63 12.06 -16.34
CA VAL A 220 4.75 12.24 -17.81
C VAL A 220 5.21 13.64 -18.15
N GLN A 221 4.69 14.68 -17.48
CA GLN A 221 5.12 16.08 -17.66
C GLN A 221 6.59 16.27 -17.26
N ALA A 222 7.05 15.66 -16.17
CA ALA A 222 8.45 15.69 -15.76
C ALA A 222 9.36 15.02 -16.80
N PHE A 223 8.94 13.91 -17.35
CA PHE A 223 9.68 13.21 -18.41
C PHE A 223 9.74 14.03 -19.70
N ILE A 224 8.63 14.68 -20.10
CA ILE A 224 8.59 15.64 -21.22
C ILE A 224 9.58 16.79 -20.96
N HIS A 225 9.58 17.32 -19.74
CA HIS A 225 10.47 18.42 -19.35
C HIS A 225 11.95 18.01 -19.48
N LEU A 226 12.31 16.83 -18.97
CA LEU A 226 13.67 16.28 -19.08
C LEU A 226 14.11 16.16 -20.54
N VAL A 227 13.31 15.54 -21.40
CA VAL A 227 13.68 15.30 -22.81
C VAL A 227 13.78 16.60 -23.60
N LYS A 228 12.91 17.60 -23.31
CA LYS A 228 12.95 18.91 -23.98
C LYS A 228 14.13 19.78 -23.53
N SER A 229 14.46 19.76 -22.24
CA SER A 229 15.56 20.56 -21.68
C SER A 229 16.94 19.98 -21.97
N CYS A 230 17.02 18.66 -22.18
CA CYS A 230 18.26 17.94 -22.44
C CYS A 230 18.08 16.99 -23.66
N PRO A 231 18.14 17.48 -24.91
CA PRO A 231 17.87 16.67 -26.10
C PRO A 231 18.75 15.41 -26.22
N ASP A 232 19.97 15.45 -25.72
CA ASP A 232 20.92 14.32 -25.76
C ASP A 232 20.47 13.11 -24.91
N VAL A 233 19.52 13.32 -23.96
CA VAL A 233 19.00 12.22 -23.13
C VAL A 233 17.94 11.38 -23.84
N ARG A 234 17.38 11.87 -24.97
CA ARG A 234 16.34 11.15 -25.73
C ARG A 234 16.74 9.69 -26.05
N ASN A 235 18.00 9.47 -26.36
CA ASN A 235 18.55 8.16 -26.69
C ASN A 235 19.03 7.37 -25.46
N LYS A 236 18.91 7.94 -24.26
CA LYS A 236 19.43 7.36 -23.00
C LYS A 236 18.36 6.98 -21.99
N VAL A 237 17.11 7.43 -22.19
CA VAL A 237 16.04 7.22 -21.21
C VAL A 237 14.79 6.62 -21.82
N ARG A 238 14.07 5.82 -21.04
CA ARG A 238 12.72 5.35 -21.37
C ARG A 238 11.84 5.41 -20.12
N LEU A 239 10.54 5.64 -20.32
CA LEU A 239 9.56 5.66 -19.26
C LEU A 239 8.65 4.41 -19.33
N VAL A 240 8.52 3.69 -18.23
CA VAL A 240 7.71 2.47 -18.10
C VAL A 240 6.55 2.74 -17.15
N LEU A 241 5.32 2.67 -17.66
CA LEU A 241 4.09 2.91 -16.90
C LEU A 241 3.32 1.59 -16.76
N VAL A 242 3.34 1.01 -15.56
CA VAL A 242 2.66 -0.26 -15.26
C VAL A 242 1.38 0.00 -14.49
N GLY A 243 0.26 -0.47 -15.05
CA GLY A 243 -1.07 -0.33 -14.49
C GLY A 243 -2.06 0.18 -15.52
N ALA A 244 -3.32 0.28 -15.10
CA ALA A 244 -4.41 0.84 -15.90
C ALA A 244 -5.22 1.84 -15.08
N GLY A 245 -5.98 2.70 -15.75
CA GLY A 245 -6.85 3.68 -15.11
C GLY A 245 -7.26 4.83 -16.00
N ILE A 246 -8.07 5.70 -15.43
CA ILE A 246 -8.77 6.79 -16.15
C ILE A 246 -7.82 7.87 -16.69
N LEU A 247 -6.59 7.97 -16.17
CA LEU A 247 -5.60 8.97 -16.62
C LEU A 247 -4.86 8.54 -17.89
N GLN A 248 -4.90 7.26 -18.29
CA GLN A 248 -4.11 6.75 -19.41
C GLN A 248 -4.37 7.50 -20.74
N PRO A 249 -5.63 7.83 -21.14
CA PRO A 249 -5.85 8.59 -22.37
C PRO A 249 -5.18 9.95 -22.36
N LYS A 250 -5.22 10.67 -21.22
CA LYS A 250 -4.60 12.00 -21.10
C LYS A 250 -3.07 11.95 -21.14
N MET A 251 -2.48 10.90 -20.53
CA MET A 251 -1.03 10.70 -20.59
C MET A 251 -0.54 10.40 -22.02
N ARG A 252 -1.31 9.59 -22.78
CA ARG A 252 -1.00 9.34 -24.20
C ARG A 252 -1.12 10.60 -25.04
N GLU A 253 -2.15 11.40 -24.85
CA GLU A 253 -2.32 12.69 -25.53
C GLU A 253 -1.10 13.59 -25.28
N LEU A 254 -0.68 13.77 -24.01
CA LEU A 254 0.49 14.57 -23.65
C LEU A 254 1.78 14.06 -24.28
N SER A 255 1.99 12.75 -24.34
CA SER A 255 3.19 12.16 -24.96
C SER A 255 3.23 12.37 -26.47
N LEU A 256 2.09 12.22 -27.15
CA LEU A 256 1.96 12.47 -28.59
C LEU A 256 2.18 13.95 -28.94
N GLU A 257 1.54 14.86 -28.21
CA GLU A 257 1.73 16.32 -28.39
C GLU A 257 3.18 16.77 -28.18
N ALA A 258 3.90 16.09 -27.29
CA ALA A 258 5.30 16.36 -27.03
C ALA A 258 6.27 15.64 -27.99
N GLY A 259 5.80 14.71 -28.83
CA GLY A 259 6.61 13.93 -29.76
C GLY A 259 7.57 12.95 -29.06
N ILE A 260 7.11 12.33 -27.94
CA ILE A 260 7.91 11.39 -27.13
C ILE A 260 7.17 10.09 -26.81
N ASP A 261 6.10 9.79 -27.53
CA ASP A 261 5.30 8.58 -27.34
C ASP A 261 6.11 7.30 -27.60
N ASP A 262 7.12 7.37 -28.47
CA ASP A 262 8.09 6.31 -28.73
C ASP A 262 9.02 6.00 -27.53
N LEU A 263 9.11 6.92 -26.56
CA LEU A 263 9.94 6.76 -25.37
C LEU A 263 9.16 6.24 -24.15
N ILE A 264 7.83 6.06 -24.28
CA ILE A 264 6.95 5.67 -23.16
C ILE A 264 6.26 4.34 -23.46
N TRP A 265 6.51 3.36 -22.60
CA TRP A 265 5.78 2.10 -22.64
C TRP A 265 4.65 2.08 -21.63
N PHE A 266 3.41 2.04 -22.09
CA PHE A 266 2.21 1.78 -21.30
C PHE A 266 2.01 0.26 -21.22
N ALA A 267 2.54 -0.36 -20.18
CA ALA A 267 2.58 -1.82 -20.04
C ALA A 267 1.23 -2.46 -19.64
N GLY A 268 0.23 -1.63 -19.28
CA GLY A 268 -1.05 -2.12 -18.79
C GLY A 268 -0.97 -2.80 -17.42
N GLU A 269 -2.03 -3.50 -17.03
CA GLU A 269 -2.04 -4.30 -15.81
C GLU A 269 -1.16 -5.54 -15.97
N ARG A 270 -0.30 -5.81 -14.97
CA ARG A 270 0.68 -6.88 -14.98
C ARG A 270 0.60 -7.71 -13.70
N ASN A 271 0.80 -9.02 -13.83
CA ASN A 271 0.89 -9.96 -12.69
C ASN A 271 2.36 -10.26 -12.31
N ASP A 272 3.30 -9.96 -13.20
CA ASP A 272 4.75 -10.15 -13.07
C ASP A 272 5.48 -8.86 -12.60
N VAL A 273 4.84 -8.08 -11.73
CA VAL A 273 5.35 -6.78 -11.24
C VAL A 273 6.77 -6.90 -10.68
N ALA A 274 7.08 -8.00 -9.95
CA ALA A 274 8.41 -8.19 -9.39
C ALA A 274 9.49 -8.31 -10.49
N ASP A 275 9.18 -8.98 -11.60
CA ASP A 275 10.11 -9.12 -12.73
C ASP A 275 10.21 -7.81 -13.53
N ILE A 276 9.11 -7.09 -13.72
CA ILE A 276 9.15 -5.75 -14.33
C ILE A 276 9.99 -4.79 -13.50
N MET A 277 9.84 -4.77 -12.16
CA MET A 277 10.67 -3.91 -11.30
C MET A 277 12.16 -4.21 -11.46
N ARG A 278 12.55 -5.47 -11.68
CA ARG A 278 13.95 -5.86 -11.95
C ARG A 278 14.50 -5.32 -13.27
N THR A 279 13.65 -4.89 -14.19
CA THR A 279 14.09 -4.26 -15.44
C THR A 279 14.41 -2.78 -15.29
N LEU A 280 13.86 -2.13 -14.26
CA LEU A 280 14.01 -0.69 -14.04
C LEU A 280 15.38 -0.34 -13.44
N ASP A 281 15.75 0.93 -13.58
CA ASP A 281 16.92 1.54 -12.95
C ASP A 281 16.50 2.57 -11.87
N LEU A 282 15.32 3.16 -12.03
CA LEU A 282 14.78 4.18 -11.14
C LEU A 282 13.27 3.99 -10.99
N PHE A 283 12.78 3.96 -9.76
CA PHE A 283 11.36 3.93 -9.47
C PHE A 283 10.83 5.32 -9.09
N VAL A 284 9.64 5.68 -9.58
CA VAL A 284 9.02 6.98 -9.33
C VAL A 284 7.61 6.83 -8.83
N LEU A 285 7.26 7.55 -7.75
CA LEU A 285 5.89 7.64 -7.23
C LEU A 285 5.45 9.10 -7.12
N PRO A 286 4.65 9.63 -8.07
CA PRO A 286 4.25 11.02 -8.12
C PRO A 286 2.99 11.36 -7.31
N SER A 287 2.54 10.48 -6.44
CA SER A 287 1.24 10.55 -5.75
C SER A 287 1.00 11.88 -5.04
N ILE A 288 -0.26 12.33 -5.01
CA ILE A 288 -0.67 13.51 -4.22
C ILE A 288 -1.00 13.17 -2.76
N ASN A 289 -1.23 11.89 -2.47
CA ASN A 289 -1.44 11.39 -1.10
C ASN A 289 -1.13 9.91 -1.00
N GLU A 290 -0.51 9.50 0.12
CA GLU A 290 -0.20 8.10 0.45
C GLU A 290 -0.36 7.85 1.96
N GLY A 291 -0.79 6.64 2.32
CA GLY A 291 -0.63 6.14 3.68
C GLY A 291 0.79 5.62 3.90
N ILE A 292 1.07 4.44 3.40
CA ILE A 292 2.40 3.84 3.16
C ILE A 292 2.33 3.16 1.79
N SER A 293 3.23 3.53 0.91
CA SER A 293 3.24 2.97 -0.44
C SER A 293 3.88 1.58 -0.48
N ASN A 294 3.10 0.55 -0.79
CA ASN A 294 3.65 -0.79 -1.01
C ASN A 294 4.60 -0.82 -2.21
N THR A 295 4.33 -0.04 -3.27
CA THR A 295 5.19 -0.05 -4.46
C THR A 295 6.53 0.62 -4.22
N ILE A 296 6.64 1.62 -3.32
CA ILE A 296 7.94 2.10 -2.83
C ILE A 296 8.68 0.97 -2.10
N LEU A 297 8.02 0.25 -1.20
CA LEU A 297 8.64 -0.86 -0.48
C LEU A 297 9.10 -1.98 -1.43
N GLU A 298 8.30 -2.29 -2.45
CA GLU A 298 8.61 -3.28 -3.49
C GLU A 298 9.82 -2.82 -4.33
N ALA A 299 9.89 -1.55 -4.71
CA ALA A 299 11.01 -0.96 -5.44
C ALA A 299 12.30 -0.97 -4.60
N MET A 300 12.25 -0.49 -3.36
CA MET A 300 13.39 -0.52 -2.44
C MET A 300 13.87 -1.95 -2.18
N ALA A 301 12.95 -2.91 -2.03
CA ALA A 301 13.29 -4.33 -1.87
C ALA A 301 13.97 -4.91 -3.13
N THR A 302 13.73 -4.34 -4.31
CA THR A 302 14.38 -4.70 -5.58
C THR A 302 15.66 -3.89 -5.83
N GLU A 303 16.17 -3.19 -4.81
CA GLU A 303 17.35 -2.30 -4.89
C GLU A 303 17.19 -1.15 -5.91
N LEU A 304 15.97 -0.69 -6.13
CA LEU A 304 15.74 0.50 -6.94
C LEU A 304 15.83 1.76 -6.07
N PRO A 305 16.57 2.79 -6.48
CA PRO A 305 16.44 4.13 -5.91
C PRO A 305 15.04 4.66 -6.19
N VAL A 306 14.53 5.51 -5.32
CA VAL A 306 13.15 5.98 -5.39
C VAL A 306 13.10 7.49 -5.47
N ILE A 307 12.38 8.04 -6.46
CA ILE A 307 11.89 9.42 -6.40
C ILE A 307 10.41 9.36 -6.01
N ALA A 308 10.06 10.00 -4.91
CA ALA A 308 8.68 10.07 -4.45
C ALA A 308 8.30 11.50 -4.07
N THR A 309 7.02 11.79 -4.13
CA THR A 309 6.50 13.05 -3.59
C THR A 309 6.54 13.06 -2.07
N ASP A 310 6.83 14.25 -1.48
CA ASP A 310 6.85 14.47 -0.03
C ASP A 310 5.42 14.58 0.52
N VAL A 311 4.71 13.46 0.55
CA VAL A 311 3.32 13.39 1.02
C VAL A 311 3.09 12.17 1.91
N GLY A 312 2.21 12.33 2.91
CA GLY A 312 1.77 11.24 3.78
C GLY A 312 2.93 10.47 4.41
N GLY A 313 2.97 9.17 4.21
CA GLY A 313 4.02 8.29 4.74
C GLY A 313 5.24 8.12 3.82
N ASN A 314 5.31 8.75 2.65
CA ASN A 314 6.47 8.61 1.75
C ASN A 314 7.80 9.06 2.41
N PRO A 315 7.85 10.19 3.20
CA PRO A 315 9.06 10.58 3.92
C PRO A 315 9.50 9.60 5.01
N GLU A 316 8.61 8.71 5.42
CA GLU A 316 8.96 7.64 6.36
C GLU A 316 9.65 6.45 5.68
N LEU A 317 9.45 6.31 4.37
CA LEU A 317 10.03 5.25 3.53
C LEU A 317 11.34 5.72 2.89
N VAL A 318 11.27 6.82 2.15
CA VAL A 318 12.40 7.39 1.40
C VAL A 318 13.15 8.39 2.27
N ILE A 319 14.43 8.13 2.50
CA ILE A 319 15.33 9.08 3.16
C ILE A 319 16.04 9.86 2.07
N ASN A 320 15.75 11.18 2.04
CA ASN A 320 16.31 12.07 1.03
C ASN A 320 17.83 11.99 0.96
N ASP A 321 18.40 11.89 -0.25
CA ASP A 321 19.82 11.77 -0.53
C ASP A 321 20.52 10.54 0.11
N GLN A 322 19.74 9.51 0.49
CA GLN A 322 20.28 8.24 0.99
C GLN A 322 19.64 7.02 0.30
N THR A 323 18.31 7.00 0.16
CA THR A 323 17.59 5.92 -0.50
C THR A 323 16.85 6.41 -1.75
N GLY A 324 16.96 7.68 -2.05
CA GLY A 324 16.31 8.34 -3.16
C GLY A 324 16.09 9.82 -2.89
N TYR A 325 15.12 10.43 -3.60
CA TYR A 325 14.79 11.84 -3.47
C TYR A 325 13.30 12.04 -3.19
N LEU A 326 13.01 13.02 -2.32
CA LEU A 326 11.66 13.53 -2.09
C LEU A 326 11.49 14.84 -2.84
N VAL A 327 10.41 14.96 -3.60
CA VAL A 327 10.06 16.14 -4.40
C VAL A 327 8.68 16.68 -4.00
N PRO A 328 8.38 17.96 -4.21
CA PRO A 328 7.04 18.49 -4.00
C PRO A 328 6.01 17.78 -4.89
N LYS A 329 4.79 17.58 -4.37
CA LYS A 329 3.69 17.05 -5.17
C LYS A 329 3.32 18.03 -6.30
N GLN A 330 2.91 17.49 -7.45
CA GLN A 330 2.48 18.28 -8.60
C GLN A 330 3.55 19.28 -9.10
N ASP A 331 4.82 18.94 -8.92
CA ASP A 331 5.96 19.71 -9.42
C ASP A 331 6.78 18.88 -10.43
N PRO A 332 6.41 18.93 -11.73
CA PRO A 332 7.13 18.22 -12.76
C PRO A 332 8.56 18.73 -12.97
N THR A 333 8.85 19.99 -12.62
CA THR A 333 10.18 20.56 -12.75
C THR A 333 11.13 19.96 -11.72
N ALA A 334 10.76 19.98 -10.44
CA ALA A 334 11.56 19.36 -9.38
C ALA A 334 11.78 17.85 -9.63
N MET A 335 10.77 17.17 -10.17
CA MET A 335 10.90 15.75 -10.51
C MET A 335 11.86 15.54 -11.69
N ALA A 336 11.82 16.38 -12.72
CA ALA A 336 12.75 16.34 -13.84
C ALA A 336 14.20 16.61 -13.42
N GLU A 337 14.40 17.55 -12.48
CA GLU A 337 15.72 17.83 -11.89
C GLU A 337 16.27 16.59 -11.14
N ALA A 338 15.41 15.88 -10.40
CA ALA A 338 15.80 14.64 -9.73
C ALA A 338 16.18 13.54 -10.74
N PHE A 339 15.48 13.42 -11.89
CA PHE A 339 15.89 12.51 -12.97
C PHE A 339 17.26 12.87 -13.51
N LYS A 340 17.46 14.17 -13.80
CA LYS A 340 18.74 14.68 -14.32
C LYS A 340 19.87 14.41 -13.35
N HIS A 341 19.63 14.55 -12.05
CA HIS A 341 20.65 14.29 -11.03
C HIS A 341 21.15 12.84 -11.07
N TYR A 342 20.26 11.85 -11.26
CA TYR A 342 20.65 10.45 -11.43
C TYR A 342 21.34 10.17 -12.79
N LEU A 343 20.95 10.87 -13.85
CA LEU A 343 21.63 10.73 -15.15
C LEU A 343 23.07 11.26 -15.11
N ASP A 344 23.28 12.35 -14.38
CA ASP A 344 24.60 12.97 -14.22
C ASP A 344 25.49 12.20 -13.20
N ASN A 345 24.88 11.39 -12.31
CA ASN A 345 25.54 10.68 -11.20
C ASN A 345 25.05 9.23 -11.09
N GLN A 346 25.35 8.39 -12.07
CA GLN A 346 24.82 7.03 -12.16
C GLN A 346 25.22 6.12 -10.97
N ASP A 347 26.33 6.36 -10.30
CA ASP A 347 26.75 5.62 -9.11
C ASP A 347 25.73 5.75 -7.96
N LEU A 348 24.96 6.84 -7.91
CA LEU A 348 23.90 7.03 -6.93
C LEU A 348 22.74 6.04 -7.11
N LEU A 349 22.48 5.55 -8.35
CA LEU A 349 21.47 4.53 -8.57
C LEU A 349 21.76 3.29 -7.73
N VAL A 350 23.00 2.82 -7.77
CA VAL A 350 23.43 1.64 -7.03
C VAL A 350 23.50 1.92 -5.52
N CYS A 351 24.05 3.07 -5.13
CA CYS A 351 24.22 3.45 -3.73
C CYS A 351 22.87 3.56 -3.01
N HIS A 352 21.94 4.36 -3.57
CA HIS A 352 20.61 4.57 -2.99
C HIS A 352 19.75 3.31 -3.04
N GLY A 353 19.85 2.51 -4.12
CA GLY A 353 19.16 1.24 -4.24
C GLY A 353 19.55 0.25 -3.13
N LYS A 354 20.85 0.05 -2.89
CA LYS A 354 21.36 -0.81 -1.81
C LYS A 354 20.93 -0.31 -0.41
N ALA A 355 21.01 0.99 -0.19
CA ALA A 355 20.55 1.59 1.07
C ALA A 355 19.04 1.38 1.27
N GLY A 356 18.24 1.53 0.20
CA GLY A 356 16.81 1.23 0.20
C GLY A 356 16.53 -0.22 0.58
N ARG A 357 17.23 -1.18 -0.01
CA ARG A 357 17.11 -2.61 0.30
C ARG A 357 17.43 -2.90 1.76
N ALA A 358 18.56 -2.42 2.27
CA ALA A 358 18.95 -2.61 3.66
C ALA A 358 17.90 -2.07 4.64
N ARG A 359 17.26 -0.93 4.28
CA ARG A 359 16.16 -0.36 5.06
C ARG A 359 14.90 -1.25 5.03
N CYS A 360 14.55 -1.84 3.89
CA CYS A 360 13.45 -2.79 3.82
C CYS A 360 13.68 -4.02 4.68
N GLU A 361 14.87 -4.58 4.64
CA GLU A 361 15.25 -5.77 5.43
C GLU A 361 15.17 -5.50 6.94
N SER A 362 15.65 -4.36 7.38
CA SER A 362 15.70 -4.00 8.80
C SER A 362 14.34 -3.54 9.37
N THR A 363 13.53 -2.84 8.57
CA THR A 363 12.38 -2.09 9.09
C THR A 363 11.03 -2.51 8.49
N PHE A 364 11.00 -2.88 7.20
CA PHE A 364 9.75 -3.06 6.45
C PHE A 364 9.56 -4.48 5.92
N SER A 365 10.19 -5.49 6.52
CA SER A 365 9.98 -6.88 6.12
C SER A 365 8.60 -7.40 6.56
N LEU A 366 8.04 -8.38 5.80
CA LEU A 366 6.81 -9.07 6.20
C LEU A 366 6.92 -9.70 7.60
N ASN A 367 8.09 -10.26 7.93
CA ASN A 367 8.32 -10.87 9.25
C ASN A 367 8.17 -9.84 10.37
N ARG A 368 8.71 -8.64 10.20
CA ARG A 368 8.58 -7.56 11.18
C ARG A 368 7.13 -7.15 11.35
N MET A 369 6.44 -6.86 10.25
CA MET A 369 5.01 -6.53 10.27
C MET A 369 4.20 -7.61 10.97
N THR A 370 4.39 -8.88 10.61
CA THR A 370 3.65 -10.01 11.19
C THR A 370 3.89 -10.12 12.68
N THR A 371 5.15 -10.00 13.13
CA THR A 371 5.51 -10.04 14.55
C THR A 371 4.82 -8.90 15.33
N ASP A 372 4.82 -7.69 14.78
CA ASP A 372 4.20 -6.54 15.43
C ASP A 372 2.67 -6.70 15.54
N TYR A 373 2.00 -7.26 14.51
CA TYR A 373 0.57 -7.60 14.59
C TYR A 373 0.29 -8.72 15.60
N MET A 374 1.11 -9.78 15.64
CA MET A 374 0.99 -10.84 16.63
C MET A 374 1.10 -10.30 18.05
N ASN A 375 2.08 -9.43 18.33
CA ASN A 375 2.23 -8.77 19.62
C ASN A 375 0.98 -8.00 20.04
N VAL A 376 0.33 -7.31 19.11
CA VAL A 376 -0.95 -6.61 19.40
C VAL A 376 -2.06 -7.59 19.73
N TYR A 377 -2.20 -8.66 18.96
CA TYR A 377 -3.27 -9.64 19.16
C TYR A 377 -3.05 -10.46 20.43
N ASP A 378 -1.83 -10.94 20.68
CA ASP A 378 -1.50 -11.72 21.88
C ASP A 378 -1.69 -10.88 23.16
N ASN A 379 -1.28 -9.62 23.15
CA ASN A 379 -1.53 -8.71 24.26
C ASN A 379 -3.03 -8.48 24.55
N LEU A 380 -3.86 -8.41 23.52
CA LEU A 380 -5.31 -8.27 23.68
C LEU A 380 -5.96 -9.54 24.23
N LEU A 381 -5.45 -10.69 23.82
CA LEU A 381 -5.96 -12.01 24.22
C LEU A 381 -5.35 -12.51 25.54
N ASN A 382 -4.40 -11.78 26.13
CA ASN A 382 -3.59 -12.18 27.29
C ASN A 382 -2.88 -13.54 27.08
N LEU A 383 -2.39 -13.78 25.87
CA LEU A 383 -1.58 -14.95 25.55
C LEU A 383 -0.14 -14.65 25.95
N SER A 384 0.46 -15.51 26.77
CA SER A 384 1.90 -15.45 27.09
C SER A 384 2.69 -15.94 25.88
N HIS A 385 3.80 -15.26 25.58
CA HIS A 385 4.77 -15.70 24.57
C HIS A 385 5.64 -16.83 25.07
#